data_a431bbe9366eaa8c7e1b3368ddf13a51
#
_entry.id   a431bbe9366eaa8c7e1b3368ddf13a51
#
_cell.length_a   1.000
_cell.length_b   1.000
_cell.length_c   1.000
_cell.angle_alpha   90.00
_cell.angle_beta   90.00
_cell.angle_gamma   90.00
#
_symmetry.space_group_name_H-M   'P 1'
#
loop_
_entity.id
_entity.type
_entity.pdbx_description
1 polymer ?
#
loop_
_entity_poly.entity_id
_entity_poly.type
_entity_poly.pdbx_seq_one_letter_code
_entity_poly.pdbx_strand_id
1 'polypeptide(L)'
;MSIHTIGHLPAAASAVAFSAFAMFAPAAYADTAAVKNARSWTYQLQGDTSRVTRTDADVAVIDPDHAGSAQKYKSKRNGGKRAVLAYISVGEVEEGRRYMKSGGRKFSTGRTQGWAGNYAARYWEGGWKSLVKERVREALRKGYDGVYLDRVDTYENVKAPGGSKQEMVRLVEEVSRTAKSEKGDAAVIVQNAEELLTDDRYVAAIDGVAKEDLYHGIRHDRSRNSASDVAASERYLSRAKAKGKSVMVVEYLDGKEGENAKSRARAKGFVATTARRALD
;
A
#
# COMPACT_ATOMS: atom_id res chain seq x y z
N MET A 1 88.65 -19.87 35.74
CA MET A 1 87.56 -18.92 35.96
C MET A 1 86.76 -18.84 34.69
N SER A 2 85.72 -19.59 34.58
CA SER A 2 84.83 -19.67 33.36
C SER A 2 83.60 -18.87 33.60
N ILE A 3 83.33 -17.95 32.71
CA ILE A 3 82.13 -17.13 32.70
C ILE A 3 81.09 -17.75 31.71
N HIS A 4 79.97 -18.22 32.21
CA HIS A 4 78.93 -18.75 31.36
C HIS A 4 78.03 -17.60 30.80
N THR A 5 77.95 -17.56 29.47
CA THR A 5 77.11 -16.64 28.77
C THR A 5 75.71 -17.33 28.55
N ILE A 6 74.62 -16.74 29.04
CA ILE A 6 73.26 -17.19 28.87
C ILE A 6 72.71 -16.58 27.59
N GLY A 7 72.36 -17.44 26.61
CA GLY A 7 71.73 -17.01 25.37
C GLY A 7 70.21 -16.78 25.56
N HIS A 8 69.75 -15.60 25.10
CA HIS A 8 68.33 -15.29 25.01
C HIS A 8 67.80 -15.76 23.67
N LEU A 9 66.77 -16.61 23.72
CA LEU A 9 65.93 -16.95 22.55
C LEU A 9 64.87 -15.88 22.38
N PRO A 10 64.56 -15.42 21.16
CA PRO A 10 63.44 -14.52 20.92
C PRO A 10 62.11 -15.28 20.83
N ALA A 11 61.11 -14.80 21.57
CA ALA A 11 59.74 -15.29 21.49
C ALA A 11 59.10 -14.87 20.17
N ALA A 12 58.64 -15.86 19.41
CA ALA A 12 57.87 -15.63 18.18
C ALA A 12 56.42 -15.28 18.56
N ALA A 13 56.03 -14.05 18.30
CA ALA A 13 54.61 -13.62 18.43
C ALA A 13 53.83 -14.05 17.18
N SER A 14 52.98 -15.05 17.35
CA SER A 14 52.00 -15.44 16.28
C SER A 14 50.87 -14.42 16.21
N ALA A 15 50.84 -13.61 15.17
CA ALA A 15 49.72 -12.72 14.85
C ALA A 15 48.58 -13.56 14.23
N VAL A 16 47.50 -13.73 14.98
CA VAL A 16 46.27 -14.31 14.46
C VAL A 16 45.51 -13.21 13.70
N ALA A 17 45.52 -13.28 12.39
CA ALA A 17 44.73 -12.39 11.54
C ALA A 17 43.26 -12.80 11.62
N PHE A 18 42.44 -12.02 12.31
CA PHE A 18 40.99 -12.11 12.22
C PHE A 18 40.54 -11.52 10.88
N SER A 19 40.24 -12.36 9.91
CA SER A 19 39.52 -11.97 8.69
C SER A 19 38.08 -11.67 9.07
N ALA A 20 37.70 -10.40 9.16
CA ALA A 20 36.33 -9.95 9.26
C ALA A 20 35.63 -10.26 7.94
N PHE A 21 34.91 -11.35 7.86
CA PHE A 21 33.93 -11.58 6.81
C PHE A 21 32.81 -10.57 7.00
N ALA A 22 32.85 -9.46 6.28
CA ALA A 22 31.72 -8.57 6.14
C ALA A 22 30.62 -9.38 5.40
N MET A 23 29.66 -9.91 6.16
CA MET A 23 28.42 -10.39 5.56
C MET A 23 27.74 -9.18 4.95
N PHE A 24 27.83 -9.03 3.63
CA PHE A 24 26.94 -8.18 2.88
C PHE A 24 25.54 -8.79 3.03
N ALA A 25 24.76 -8.33 4.02
CA ALA A 25 23.33 -8.52 3.99
C ALA A 25 22.86 -7.93 2.66
N PRO A 26 22.08 -8.67 1.85
CA PRO A 26 21.49 -8.08 0.65
C PRO A 26 20.75 -6.83 1.08
N ALA A 27 21.05 -5.69 0.45
CA ALA A 27 20.38 -4.43 0.72
C ALA A 27 18.87 -4.71 0.68
N ALA A 28 18.19 -4.55 1.82
CA ALA A 28 16.75 -4.67 1.88
C ALA A 28 16.22 -3.70 0.83
N TYR A 29 15.53 -4.22 -0.18
CA TYR A 29 14.92 -3.41 -1.23
C TYR A 29 13.89 -2.55 -0.52
N ALA A 30 14.16 -1.25 -0.39
CA ALA A 30 13.31 -0.35 0.37
C ALA A 30 11.92 -0.34 -0.29
N ASP A 31 10.91 -0.82 0.41
CA ASP A 31 9.59 -1.12 -0.17
C ASP A 31 8.90 0.14 -0.69
N THR A 32 9.08 1.26 0.01
CA THR A 32 8.64 2.58 -0.47
C THR A 32 9.31 2.96 -1.79
N ALA A 33 10.61 2.67 -1.96
CA ALA A 33 11.33 2.93 -3.21
C ALA A 33 10.83 2.04 -4.35
N ALA A 34 10.50 0.77 -4.07
CA ALA A 34 9.93 -0.15 -5.05
C ALA A 34 8.58 0.35 -5.59
N VAL A 35 7.71 0.86 -4.71
CA VAL A 35 6.43 1.46 -5.11
C VAL A 35 6.63 2.76 -5.88
N LYS A 36 7.56 3.62 -5.45
CA LYS A 36 7.86 4.90 -6.10
C LYS A 36 8.41 4.71 -7.53
N ASN A 37 9.20 3.67 -7.75
CA ASN A 37 9.82 3.37 -9.04
C ASN A 37 9.01 2.40 -9.92
N ALA A 38 7.83 1.97 -9.45
CA ALA A 38 6.98 1.04 -10.16
C ALA A 38 6.54 1.60 -11.53
N ARG A 39 6.49 0.73 -12.53
CA ARG A 39 5.99 1.02 -13.88
C ARG A 39 4.72 0.24 -14.20
N SER A 40 4.39 -0.72 -13.35
CA SER A 40 3.23 -1.59 -13.52
C SER A 40 2.71 -2.07 -12.17
N TRP A 41 1.42 -2.34 -12.09
CA TRP A 41 0.81 -2.90 -10.91
C TRP A 41 -0.37 -3.79 -11.25
N THR A 42 -0.77 -4.63 -10.30
CA THR A 42 -1.94 -5.50 -10.40
C THR A 42 -2.77 -5.38 -9.13
N TYR A 43 -4.08 -5.48 -9.29
CA TYR A 43 -5.05 -5.33 -8.22
C TYR A 43 -6.00 -6.52 -8.22
N GLN A 44 -5.92 -7.35 -7.19
CA GLN A 44 -6.75 -8.54 -7.05
C GLN A 44 -7.05 -8.81 -5.57
N LEU A 45 -8.31 -8.79 -5.18
CA LEU A 45 -8.73 -8.93 -3.79
C LEU A 45 -9.37 -10.28 -3.49
N GLN A 46 -9.91 -10.95 -4.51
CA GLN A 46 -10.63 -12.22 -4.36
C GLN A 46 -10.36 -13.16 -5.55
N GLY A 47 -11.01 -14.30 -5.55
CA GLY A 47 -10.83 -15.32 -6.59
C GLY A 47 -9.48 -16.05 -6.50
N ASP A 48 -8.97 -16.50 -7.63
CA ASP A 48 -7.68 -17.22 -7.69
C ASP A 48 -6.49 -16.26 -7.64
N THR A 49 -6.05 -15.92 -6.44
CA THR A 49 -4.90 -15.01 -6.23
C THR A 49 -3.59 -15.54 -6.84
N SER A 50 -3.52 -16.82 -7.28
CA SER A 50 -2.35 -17.33 -7.99
C SER A 50 -2.12 -16.62 -9.33
N ARG A 51 -3.14 -15.96 -9.89
CA ARG A 51 -2.99 -15.12 -11.09
C ARG A 51 -1.94 -14.03 -10.90
N VAL A 52 -1.84 -13.45 -9.70
CA VAL A 52 -0.81 -12.46 -9.37
C VAL A 52 0.60 -13.00 -9.61
N THR A 53 0.86 -14.27 -9.26
CA THR A 53 2.20 -14.87 -9.45
C THR A 53 2.58 -15.04 -10.92
N ARG A 54 1.60 -15.03 -11.81
CA ARG A 54 1.79 -15.14 -13.27
C ARG A 54 1.99 -13.81 -13.98
N THR A 55 2.02 -12.70 -13.24
CA THR A 55 2.26 -11.35 -13.79
C THR A 55 3.71 -10.92 -13.59
N ASP A 56 4.14 -9.92 -14.36
CA ASP A 56 5.43 -9.24 -14.18
C ASP A 56 5.25 -7.84 -13.54
N ALA A 57 4.10 -7.59 -12.91
CA ALA A 57 3.80 -6.32 -12.24
C ALA A 57 4.83 -6.01 -11.13
N ASP A 58 5.23 -4.73 -11.03
CA ASP A 58 6.18 -4.24 -10.03
C ASP A 58 5.56 -4.15 -8.64
N VAL A 59 4.25 -3.88 -8.58
CA VAL A 59 3.46 -3.82 -7.37
C VAL A 59 2.25 -4.74 -7.51
N ALA A 60 1.92 -5.47 -6.45
CA ALA A 60 0.67 -6.20 -6.33
C ALA A 60 -0.09 -5.73 -5.10
N VAL A 61 -1.38 -5.43 -5.28
CA VAL A 61 -2.30 -5.15 -4.17
C VAL A 61 -3.22 -6.35 -4.02
N ILE A 62 -3.21 -6.97 -2.85
CA ILE A 62 -3.98 -8.18 -2.55
C ILE A 62 -4.57 -8.12 -1.14
N ASP A 63 -5.68 -8.83 -0.93
CA ASP A 63 -6.32 -8.90 0.39
C ASP A 63 -5.61 -9.93 1.29
N PRO A 64 -5.01 -9.52 2.43
CA PRO A 64 -4.27 -10.42 3.31
C PRO A 64 -5.15 -11.46 4.02
N ASP A 65 -6.46 -11.22 4.16
CA ASP A 65 -7.38 -12.19 4.75
C ASP A 65 -7.70 -13.33 3.78
N HIS A 66 -7.67 -13.04 2.49
CA HIS A 66 -7.87 -14.03 1.43
C HIS A 66 -6.57 -14.70 0.97
N ALA A 67 -5.51 -13.91 0.82
CA ALA A 67 -4.23 -14.36 0.25
C ALA A 67 -3.26 -14.96 1.29
N GLY A 68 -3.40 -14.61 2.57
CA GLY A 68 -2.50 -15.05 3.65
C GLY A 68 -1.15 -14.34 3.62
N SER A 69 -0.03 -15.10 3.63
CA SER A 69 1.32 -14.55 3.59
C SER A 69 1.66 -13.93 2.24
N ALA A 70 2.36 -12.79 2.25
CA ALA A 70 2.83 -12.11 1.05
C ALA A 70 3.97 -12.85 0.33
N GLN A 71 4.68 -13.75 1.00
CA GLN A 71 5.93 -14.36 0.51
C GLN A 71 5.80 -14.96 -0.89
N LYS A 72 4.72 -15.73 -1.15
CA LYS A 72 4.48 -16.37 -2.44
C LYS A 72 4.27 -15.40 -3.61
N TYR A 73 3.93 -14.14 -3.31
CA TYR A 73 3.64 -13.13 -4.34
C TYR A 73 4.81 -12.20 -4.63
N LYS A 74 5.90 -12.27 -3.85
CA LYS A 74 7.06 -11.38 -3.98
C LYS A 74 7.87 -11.58 -5.26
N SER A 75 7.76 -12.73 -5.90
CA SER A 75 8.45 -13.02 -7.17
C SER A 75 7.54 -12.73 -8.35
N LYS A 76 8.07 -12.07 -9.36
CA LYS A 76 7.45 -11.89 -10.67
C LYS A 76 7.59 -13.20 -11.48
N ARG A 77 6.76 -13.37 -12.51
CA ARG A 77 6.85 -14.51 -13.44
C ARG A 77 8.25 -14.60 -14.07
N ASN A 78 8.87 -13.48 -14.39
CA ASN A 78 10.23 -13.43 -14.99
C ASN A 78 11.37 -13.57 -13.97
N GLY A 79 11.09 -13.90 -12.71
CA GLY A 79 12.09 -14.07 -11.64
C GLY A 79 12.48 -12.79 -10.89
N GLY A 80 12.03 -11.62 -11.34
CA GLY A 80 12.27 -10.36 -10.63
C GLY A 80 11.49 -10.25 -9.32
N LYS A 81 11.76 -9.20 -8.54
CA LYS A 81 11.04 -8.89 -7.29
C LYS A 81 9.93 -7.88 -7.52
N ARG A 82 8.88 -7.97 -6.69
CA ARG A 82 7.80 -6.97 -6.63
C ARG A 82 7.50 -6.59 -5.19
N ALA A 83 6.94 -5.38 -5.00
CA ALA A 83 6.33 -5.00 -3.75
C ALA A 83 4.90 -5.58 -3.66
N VAL A 84 4.53 -6.06 -2.48
CA VAL A 84 3.20 -6.63 -2.22
C VAL A 84 2.53 -5.83 -1.13
N LEU A 85 1.45 -5.12 -1.47
CA LEU A 85 0.71 -4.26 -0.56
C LEU A 85 -0.56 -4.97 -0.06
N ALA A 86 -0.82 -4.82 1.23
CA ALA A 86 -2.03 -5.34 1.85
C ALA A 86 -3.20 -4.38 1.65
N TYR A 87 -4.26 -4.84 1.03
CA TYR A 87 -5.54 -4.11 1.00
C TYR A 87 -6.16 -4.04 2.39
N ILE A 88 -6.51 -2.84 2.84
CA ILE A 88 -7.19 -2.60 4.11
C ILE A 88 -8.25 -1.52 3.91
N SER A 89 -9.53 -1.87 4.07
CA SER A 89 -10.58 -0.86 4.16
C SER A 89 -10.49 -0.14 5.50
N VAL A 90 -10.36 1.20 5.48
CA VAL A 90 -10.27 2.04 6.68
C VAL A 90 -11.58 2.73 7.01
N GLY A 91 -12.46 2.87 6.03
CA GLY A 91 -13.75 3.55 6.16
C GLY A 91 -14.96 2.62 6.19
N GLU A 92 -14.76 1.31 6.10
CA GLU A 92 -15.87 0.35 6.10
C GLU A 92 -15.66 -0.80 7.07
N VAL A 93 -16.77 -1.20 7.68
CA VAL A 93 -16.94 -2.45 8.43
C VAL A 93 -17.46 -3.52 7.46
N GLU A 94 -16.68 -4.57 7.25
CA GLU A 94 -16.95 -5.64 6.28
C GLU A 94 -17.33 -6.94 7.02
N GLU A 95 -18.49 -7.55 6.72
CA GLU A 95 -19.03 -8.72 7.44
C GLU A 95 -18.11 -9.94 7.45
N GLY A 96 -17.37 -10.17 6.38
CA GLY A 96 -16.47 -11.33 6.25
C GLY A 96 -15.18 -11.26 7.09
N ARG A 97 -14.90 -10.15 7.75
CA ARG A 97 -13.63 -9.93 8.46
C ARG A 97 -13.62 -10.56 9.85
N ARG A 98 -12.43 -11.04 10.26
CA ARG A 98 -12.25 -11.67 11.58
C ARG A 98 -12.64 -10.77 12.74
N TYR A 99 -12.43 -9.45 12.63
CA TYR A 99 -12.79 -8.50 13.68
C TYR A 99 -14.31 -8.43 13.97
N MET A 100 -15.14 -8.95 13.07
CA MET A 100 -16.58 -9.07 13.33
C MET A 100 -16.89 -9.95 14.54
N LYS A 101 -16.08 -11.03 14.73
CA LYS A 101 -16.20 -11.92 15.89
C LYS A 101 -15.84 -11.20 17.21
N SER A 102 -15.05 -10.13 17.14
CA SER A 102 -14.64 -9.30 18.28
C SER A 102 -15.49 -8.03 18.44
N GLY A 103 -16.72 -8.03 17.88
CA GLY A 103 -17.65 -6.92 18.04
C GLY A 103 -17.40 -5.73 17.10
N GLY A 104 -16.71 -5.94 15.97
CA GLY A 104 -16.47 -4.90 14.96
C GLY A 104 -17.73 -4.23 14.44
N ARG A 105 -18.87 -4.93 14.42
CA ARG A 105 -20.17 -4.40 13.97
C ARG A 105 -20.60 -3.14 14.71
N LYS A 106 -20.24 -2.97 15.95
CA LYS A 106 -20.60 -1.77 16.75
C LYS A 106 -20.09 -0.46 16.17
N PHE A 107 -19.09 -0.51 15.29
CA PHE A 107 -18.51 0.69 14.65
C PHE A 107 -19.22 1.05 13.34
N SER A 108 -20.17 0.26 12.87
CA SER A 108 -20.92 0.59 11.64
C SER A 108 -21.95 1.70 11.86
N THR A 109 -22.18 2.52 10.82
CA THR A 109 -23.25 3.55 10.80
C THR A 109 -24.41 3.11 9.93
N GLY A 110 -24.18 2.75 8.68
CA GLY A 110 -25.21 2.35 7.73
C GLY A 110 -24.63 1.47 6.62
N ARG A 111 -25.49 0.82 5.85
CA ARG A 111 -25.03 -0.01 4.71
C ARG A 111 -24.34 0.85 3.65
N THR A 112 -23.26 0.35 3.11
CA THR A 112 -22.64 0.94 1.91
C THR A 112 -23.47 0.55 0.69
N GLN A 113 -23.85 1.55 -0.10
CA GLN A 113 -24.63 1.32 -1.31
C GLN A 113 -23.77 0.54 -2.34
N GLY A 114 -24.36 -0.45 -2.97
CA GLY A 114 -23.71 -1.26 -4.01
C GLY A 114 -22.82 -2.41 -3.49
N TRP A 115 -22.56 -2.50 -2.16
CA TRP A 115 -21.70 -3.52 -1.58
C TRP A 115 -22.42 -4.26 -0.45
N ALA A 116 -22.96 -5.46 -0.76
CA ALA A 116 -23.59 -6.30 0.24
C ALA A 116 -22.59 -6.74 1.30
N GLY A 117 -22.97 -6.65 2.58
CA GLY A 117 -22.10 -7.00 3.70
C GLY A 117 -21.14 -5.90 4.13
N ASN A 118 -21.15 -4.74 3.47
CA ASN A 118 -20.29 -3.60 3.84
C ASN A 118 -21.12 -2.47 4.47
N TYR A 119 -20.55 -1.83 5.47
CA TYR A 119 -21.17 -0.76 6.24
C TYR A 119 -20.16 0.36 6.45
N ALA A 120 -20.58 1.61 6.29
CA ALA A 120 -19.72 2.74 6.57
C ALA A 120 -19.31 2.74 8.05
N ALA A 121 -18.02 2.95 8.31
CA ALA A 121 -17.46 2.91 9.65
C ALA A 121 -17.50 4.27 10.34
N ARG A 122 -17.66 4.28 11.68
CA ARG A 122 -17.32 5.43 12.51
C ARG A 122 -15.79 5.54 12.66
N TYR A 123 -15.14 5.92 11.56
CA TYR A 123 -13.68 5.93 11.41
C TYR A 123 -12.94 6.85 12.38
N TRP A 124 -13.63 7.78 13.05
CA TRP A 124 -13.10 8.64 14.10
C TRP A 124 -13.00 7.97 15.48
N GLU A 125 -13.73 6.86 15.71
CA GLU A 125 -13.72 6.18 17.00
C GLU A 125 -12.40 5.46 17.29
N GLY A 126 -11.88 5.67 18.51
CA GLY A 126 -10.61 5.07 18.94
C GLY A 126 -10.58 3.55 18.84
N GLY A 127 -11.71 2.89 19.12
CA GLY A 127 -11.83 1.43 18.97
C GLY A 127 -11.70 0.97 17.52
N TRP A 128 -12.31 1.69 16.57
CA TRP A 128 -12.15 1.41 15.15
C TRP A 128 -10.70 1.66 14.67
N LYS A 129 -10.13 2.80 15.03
CA LYS A 129 -8.73 3.13 14.73
C LYS A 129 -7.78 2.04 15.25
N SER A 130 -8.05 1.49 16.44
CA SER A 130 -7.26 0.40 17.02
C SER A 130 -7.37 -0.89 16.20
N LEU A 131 -8.57 -1.25 15.74
CA LEU A 131 -8.80 -2.39 14.84
C LEU A 131 -8.03 -2.25 13.51
N VAL A 132 -8.14 -1.09 12.87
CA VAL A 132 -7.42 -0.81 11.62
C VAL A 132 -5.91 -0.92 11.83
N LYS A 133 -5.37 -0.31 12.89
CA LYS A 133 -3.94 -0.39 13.22
C LYS A 133 -3.47 -1.81 13.48
N GLU A 134 -4.27 -2.65 14.13
CA GLU A 134 -3.90 -4.06 14.32
C GLU A 134 -3.89 -4.84 13.00
N ARG A 135 -4.83 -4.60 12.10
CA ARG A 135 -4.80 -5.18 10.75
C ARG A 135 -3.54 -4.79 9.97
N VAL A 136 -3.09 -3.54 10.12
CA VAL A 136 -1.82 -3.06 9.53
C VAL A 136 -0.64 -3.87 10.07
N ARG A 137 -0.53 -4.02 11.40
CA ARG A 137 0.53 -4.82 12.03
C ARG A 137 0.50 -6.28 11.58
N GLU A 138 -0.69 -6.89 11.58
CA GLU A 138 -0.86 -8.27 11.12
C GLU A 138 -0.40 -8.46 9.65
N ALA A 139 -0.74 -7.53 8.77
CA ALA A 139 -0.33 -7.58 7.38
C ALA A 139 1.21 -7.50 7.26
N LEU A 140 1.84 -6.53 7.92
CA LEU A 140 3.29 -6.38 7.88
C LEU A 140 4.01 -7.60 8.46
N ARG A 141 3.52 -8.18 9.57
CA ARG A 141 4.05 -9.45 10.12
C ARG A 141 3.88 -10.64 9.18
N LYS A 142 2.87 -10.63 8.30
CA LYS A 142 2.70 -11.62 7.22
C LYS A 142 3.61 -11.37 6.01
N GLY A 143 4.51 -10.38 6.10
CA GLY A 143 5.53 -10.09 5.10
C GLY A 143 5.11 -9.14 4.00
N TYR A 144 3.99 -8.42 4.14
CA TYR A 144 3.63 -7.36 3.19
C TYR A 144 4.63 -6.19 3.25
N ASP A 145 4.79 -5.51 2.14
CA ASP A 145 5.74 -4.40 1.96
C ASP A 145 5.14 -3.06 2.29
N GLY A 146 3.87 -3.05 2.63
CA GLY A 146 3.11 -1.87 2.98
C GLY A 146 1.62 -2.13 2.91
N VAL A 147 0.85 -1.06 2.93
CA VAL A 147 -0.60 -1.10 2.95
C VAL A 147 -1.19 -0.27 1.81
N TYR A 148 -2.34 -0.72 1.32
CA TYR A 148 -3.20 -0.02 0.37
C TYR A 148 -4.52 0.24 1.07
N LEU A 149 -4.78 1.51 1.39
CA LEU A 149 -5.90 1.94 2.22
C LEU A 149 -7.07 2.34 1.34
N ASP A 150 -8.14 1.60 1.43
CA ASP A 150 -9.37 1.86 0.71
C ASP A 150 -10.43 2.50 1.62
N ARG A 151 -11.46 3.09 1.00
CA ARG A 151 -12.58 3.78 1.65
C ARG A 151 -12.14 4.99 2.48
N VAL A 152 -11.06 5.60 2.07
CA VAL A 152 -10.61 6.88 2.63
C VAL A 152 -11.64 7.99 2.33
N ASP A 153 -12.41 7.85 1.26
CA ASP A 153 -13.50 8.72 0.84
C ASP A 153 -14.79 8.62 1.70
N THR A 154 -14.87 7.71 2.66
CA THR A 154 -16.05 7.53 3.53
C THR A 154 -16.49 8.82 4.24
N TYR A 155 -15.57 9.76 4.48
CA TYR A 155 -15.89 11.06 5.09
C TYR A 155 -16.86 11.91 4.24
N GLU A 156 -17.00 11.64 2.96
CA GLU A 156 -17.95 12.35 2.08
C GLU A 156 -19.40 12.03 2.47
N ASN A 157 -19.63 10.78 2.86
CA ASN A 157 -20.96 10.24 3.14
C ASN A 157 -21.27 10.12 4.65
N VAL A 158 -20.26 10.12 5.51
CA VAL A 158 -20.43 9.93 6.96
C VAL A 158 -19.82 11.11 7.72
N LYS A 159 -20.66 11.77 8.53
CA LYS A 159 -20.24 12.97 9.28
C LYS A 159 -19.64 12.58 10.62
N ALA A 160 -18.39 12.99 10.84
CA ALA A 160 -17.70 12.84 12.10
C ALA A 160 -17.85 14.10 12.96
N PRO A 161 -18.01 13.98 14.29
CA PRO A 161 -18.20 15.12 15.20
C PRO A 161 -17.04 16.14 15.16
N GLY A 162 -15.81 15.68 14.94
CA GLY A 162 -14.61 16.53 14.91
C GLY A 162 -14.23 17.09 13.53
N GLY A 163 -15.16 17.04 12.55
CA GLY A 163 -14.89 17.40 11.15
C GLY A 163 -14.44 16.19 10.34
N SER A 164 -15.25 15.83 9.34
CA SER A 164 -15.13 14.55 8.64
C SER A 164 -13.77 14.37 7.94
N LYS A 165 -13.32 15.37 7.17
CA LYS A 165 -12.00 15.33 6.49
C LYS A 165 -10.85 15.24 7.48
N GLN A 166 -10.88 16.05 8.54
CA GLN A 166 -9.84 16.12 9.55
C GLN A 166 -9.68 14.79 10.31
N GLU A 167 -10.80 14.11 10.62
CA GLU A 167 -10.75 12.81 11.27
C GLU A 167 -10.19 11.72 10.35
N MET A 168 -10.52 11.76 9.05
CA MET A 168 -9.94 10.83 8.09
C MET A 168 -8.43 11.07 7.91
N VAL A 169 -8.01 12.33 7.82
CA VAL A 169 -6.58 12.68 7.79
C VAL A 169 -5.87 12.13 9.03
N ARG A 170 -6.43 12.34 10.25
CA ARG A 170 -5.86 11.79 11.49
C ARG A 170 -5.76 10.27 11.46
N LEU A 171 -6.79 9.57 10.96
CA LEU A 171 -6.74 8.11 10.82
C LEU A 171 -5.58 7.68 9.91
N VAL A 172 -5.43 8.30 8.74
CA VAL A 172 -4.34 7.97 7.79
C VAL A 172 -2.98 8.28 8.41
N GLU A 173 -2.82 9.40 9.13
CA GLU A 173 -1.59 9.70 9.88
C GLU A 173 -1.27 8.62 10.93
N GLU A 174 -2.27 8.18 11.69
CA GLU A 174 -2.10 7.13 12.70
C GLU A 174 -1.73 5.78 12.07
N VAL A 175 -2.36 5.43 10.95
CA VAL A 175 -2.05 4.22 10.18
C VAL A 175 -0.62 4.28 9.65
N SER A 176 -0.22 5.41 9.07
CA SER A 176 1.13 5.61 8.55
C SER A 176 2.20 5.47 9.65
N ARG A 177 2.00 6.14 10.79
CA ARG A 177 2.90 5.98 11.94
C ARG A 177 2.98 4.53 12.41
N THR A 178 1.85 3.82 12.47
CA THR A 178 1.80 2.41 12.85
C THR A 178 2.57 1.54 11.86
N ALA A 179 2.35 1.73 10.55
CA ALA A 179 3.03 0.97 9.52
C ALA A 179 4.55 1.18 9.58
N LYS A 180 4.99 2.43 9.65
CA LYS A 180 6.42 2.79 9.68
C LYS A 180 7.11 2.46 11.01
N SER A 181 6.37 2.36 12.10
CA SER A 181 6.88 1.86 13.39
C SER A 181 7.08 0.33 13.37
N GLU A 182 6.21 -0.41 12.68
CA GLU A 182 6.32 -1.86 12.54
C GLU A 182 7.41 -2.24 11.51
N LYS A 183 7.51 -1.49 10.42
CA LYS A 183 8.47 -1.67 9.33
C LYS A 183 8.84 -0.30 8.77
N GLY A 184 10.07 0.18 9.02
CA GLY A 184 10.51 1.55 8.77
C GLY A 184 10.32 2.06 7.32
N ASP A 185 10.38 1.15 6.35
CA ASP A 185 10.20 1.43 4.92
C ASP A 185 8.83 0.99 4.36
N ALA A 186 7.86 0.65 5.23
CA ALA A 186 6.52 0.26 4.80
C ALA A 186 5.87 1.34 3.94
N ALA A 187 5.41 0.97 2.75
CA ALA A 187 4.69 1.88 1.87
C ALA A 187 3.25 2.08 2.33
N VAL A 188 2.75 3.30 2.25
CA VAL A 188 1.35 3.67 2.53
C VAL A 188 0.75 4.30 1.30
N ILE A 189 -0.12 3.57 0.62
CA ILE A 189 -0.88 4.02 -0.55
C ILE A 189 -2.33 4.18 -0.13
N VAL A 190 -2.97 5.27 -0.55
CA VAL A 190 -4.39 5.55 -0.30
C VAL A 190 -5.17 5.49 -1.60
N GLN A 191 -6.43 5.06 -1.55
CA GLN A 191 -7.29 5.00 -2.74
C GLN A 191 -8.34 6.10 -2.69
N ASN A 192 -8.53 6.79 -3.82
CA ASN A 192 -9.50 7.87 -4.00
C ASN A 192 -9.29 9.07 -3.03
N ALA A 193 -10.34 9.84 -2.72
CA ALA A 193 -10.29 10.99 -1.81
C ALA A 193 -9.25 12.04 -2.22
N GLU A 194 -9.11 12.33 -3.51
CA GLU A 194 -8.04 13.15 -4.09
C GLU A 194 -8.03 14.57 -3.54
N GLU A 195 -9.16 15.10 -3.06
CA GLU A 195 -9.21 16.44 -2.48
C GLU A 195 -8.41 16.55 -1.17
N LEU A 196 -8.19 15.44 -0.43
CA LEU A 196 -7.33 15.42 0.75
C LEU A 196 -5.85 15.67 0.42
N LEU A 197 -5.45 15.53 -0.85
CA LEU A 197 -4.11 15.89 -1.31
C LEU A 197 -3.80 17.40 -1.22
N THR A 198 -4.78 18.21 -0.84
CA THR A 198 -4.58 19.62 -0.49
C THR A 198 -4.10 19.82 0.96
N ASP A 199 -4.26 18.85 1.85
CA ASP A 199 -3.75 18.88 3.23
C ASP A 199 -2.30 18.36 3.24
N ASP A 200 -1.35 19.19 3.63
CA ASP A 200 0.08 18.82 3.64
C ASP A 200 0.41 17.73 4.65
N ARG A 201 -0.34 17.60 5.76
CA ARG A 201 -0.19 16.50 6.73
C ARG A 201 -0.58 15.17 6.11
N TYR A 202 -1.71 15.16 5.37
CA TYR A 202 -2.14 13.97 4.64
C TYR A 202 -1.09 13.54 3.61
N VAL A 203 -0.59 14.48 2.82
CA VAL A 203 0.45 14.20 1.82
C VAL A 203 1.74 13.72 2.48
N ALA A 204 2.12 14.27 3.64
CA ALA A 204 3.30 13.81 4.37
C ALA A 204 3.14 12.36 4.89
N ALA A 205 1.92 11.97 5.23
CA ALA A 205 1.63 10.63 5.77
C ALA A 205 1.67 9.51 4.74
N ILE A 206 1.50 9.79 3.44
CA ILE A 206 1.37 8.79 2.39
C ILE A 206 2.60 8.72 1.50
N ASP A 207 2.81 7.59 0.84
CA ASP A 207 3.86 7.37 -0.16
C ASP A 207 3.30 7.40 -1.59
N GLY A 208 1.98 7.28 -1.74
CA GLY A 208 1.30 7.41 -3.02
C GLY A 208 -0.21 7.43 -2.88
N VAL A 209 -0.87 7.70 -3.99
CA VAL A 209 -2.32 7.69 -4.15
C VAL A 209 -2.70 6.84 -5.35
N ALA A 210 -3.77 6.07 -5.20
CA ALA A 210 -4.41 5.33 -6.28
C ALA A 210 -5.76 5.94 -6.60
N LYS A 211 -6.13 5.95 -7.87
CA LYS A 211 -7.42 6.43 -8.37
C LYS A 211 -8.12 5.33 -9.15
N GLU A 212 -9.32 5.00 -8.75
CA GLU A 212 -10.24 4.20 -9.56
C GLU A 212 -11.04 5.08 -10.50
N ASP A 213 -11.40 4.52 -11.64
CA ASP A 213 -12.34 5.17 -12.55
C ASP A 213 -11.95 6.63 -12.90
N LEU A 214 -10.68 6.87 -13.22
CA LEU A 214 -10.22 8.22 -13.56
C LEU A 214 -10.87 8.74 -14.84
N TYR A 215 -10.97 7.89 -15.85
CA TYR A 215 -11.50 8.28 -17.18
C TYR A 215 -12.90 7.73 -17.44
N HIS A 216 -13.28 6.65 -16.79
CA HIS A 216 -14.58 5.99 -16.96
C HIS A 216 -15.10 5.47 -15.62
N GLY A 217 -16.41 5.43 -15.42
CA GLY A 217 -17.02 4.67 -14.33
C GLY A 217 -17.54 5.49 -13.14
N ILE A 218 -17.24 6.78 -13.01
CA ILE A 218 -17.67 7.58 -11.85
C ILE A 218 -19.19 7.62 -11.68
N ARG A 219 -19.94 7.80 -12.75
CA ARG A 219 -21.40 7.92 -12.70
C ARG A 219 -22.12 6.62 -13.03
N HIS A 220 -21.65 5.94 -14.05
CA HIS A 220 -22.19 4.65 -14.51
C HIS A 220 -21.03 3.78 -14.96
N ASP A 221 -21.09 2.50 -14.61
CA ASP A 221 -20.05 1.54 -14.96
C ASP A 221 -19.65 1.65 -16.43
N ARG A 222 -18.34 1.70 -16.70
CA ARG A 222 -17.71 1.80 -18.02
C ARG A 222 -18.05 3.07 -18.84
N SER A 223 -18.95 3.94 -18.37
CA SER A 223 -19.26 5.19 -19.07
C SER A 223 -18.13 6.20 -18.93
N ARG A 224 -17.90 7.01 -19.98
CA ARG A 224 -16.90 8.08 -19.94
C ARG A 224 -17.25 9.11 -18.87
N ASN A 225 -16.24 9.49 -18.11
CA ASN A 225 -16.37 10.59 -17.17
C ASN A 225 -16.40 11.94 -17.90
N SER A 226 -17.02 12.93 -17.29
CA SER A 226 -17.02 14.28 -17.85
C SER A 226 -15.59 14.86 -17.90
N ALA A 227 -15.34 15.74 -18.85
CA ALA A 227 -14.04 16.41 -18.95
C ALA A 227 -13.68 17.19 -17.68
N SER A 228 -14.69 17.74 -17.00
CA SER A 228 -14.52 18.46 -15.72
C SER A 228 -14.10 17.53 -14.59
N ASP A 229 -14.75 16.37 -14.46
CA ASP A 229 -14.42 15.38 -13.40
C ASP A 229 -12.99 14.87 -13.60
N VAL A 230 -12.64 14.50 -14.84
CA VAL A 230 -11.28 14.07 -15.18
C VAL A 230 -10.25 15.14 -14.87
N ALA A 231 -10.50 16.40 -15.31
CA ALA A 231 -9.57 17.49 -15.09
C ALA A 231 -9.39 17.81 -13.60
N ALA A 232 -10.44 17.69 -12.80
CA ALA A 232 -10.38 17.89 -11.35
C ALA A 232 -9.49 16.83 -10.69
N SER A 233 -9.71 15.54 -10.97
CA SER A 233 -8.90 14.45 -10.45
C SER A 233 -7.44 14.55 -10.93
N GLU A 234 -7.22 14.78 -12.24
CA GLU A 234 -5.85 14.92 -12.78
C GLU A 234 -5.06 16.06 -12.10
N ARG A 235 -5.72 17.15 -11.73
CA ARG A 235 -5.08 18.28 -11.02
C ARG A 235 -4.56 17.86 -9.65
N TYR A 236 -5.37 17.16 -8.85
CA TYR A 236 -4.96 16.66 -7.55
C TYR A 236 -3.86 15.60 -7.65
N LEU A 237 -4.01 14.65 -8.55
CA LEU A 237 -3.03 13.59 -8.79
C LEU A 237 -1.69 14.15 -9.27
N SER A 238 -1.70 15.14 -10.16
CA SER A 238 -0.49 15.83 -10.62
C SER A 238 0.21 16.59 -9.49
N ARG A 239 -0.55 17.19 -8.56
CA ARG A 239 0.01 17.79 -7.34
C ARG A 239 0.72 16.76 -6.46
N ALA A 240 0.12 15.60 -6.24
CA ALA A 240 0.74 14.52 -5.47
C ALA A 240 2.04 14.06 -6.15
N LYS A 241 2.00 13.85 -7.48
CA LYS A 241 3.18 13.49 -8.26
C LYS A 241 4.29 14.53 -8.16
N ALA A 242 3.98 15.82 -8.24
CA ALA A 242 4.95 16.91 -8.09
C ALA A 242 5.60 16.92 -6.70
N LYS A 243 4.91 16.42 -5.67
CA LYS A 243 5.45 16.20 -4.31
C LYS A 243 6.19 14.84 -4.17
N GLY A 244 6.48 14.15 -5.27
CA GLY A 244 7.24 12.90 -5.30
C GLY A 244 6.44 11.67 -4.84
N LYS A 245 5.10 11.75 -4.79
CA LYS A 245 4.25 10.61 -4.46
C LYS A 245 4.00 9.74 -5.69
N SER A 246 3.90 8.42 -5.48
CA SER A 246 3.44 7.50 -6.53
C SER A 246 1.98 7.78 -6.86
N VAL A 247 1.65 7.80 -8.15
CA VAL A 247 0.25 7.92 -8.61
C VAL A 247 -0.10 6.67 -9.41
N MET A 248 -1.05 5.91 -8.91
CA MET A 248 -1.53 4.66 -9.49
C MET A 248 -2.96 4.87 -10.02
N VAL A 249 -3.30 4.27 -11.15
CA VAL A 249 -4.64 4.35 -11.74
C VAL A 249 -5.12 2.96 -12.09
N VAL A 250 -6.35 2.64 -11.73
CA VAL A 250 -7.05 1.43 -12.19
C VAL A 250 -8.33 1.82 -12.91
N GLU A 251 -8.50 1.24 -14.09
CA GLU A 251 -9.75 1.34 -14.87
C GLU A 251 -10.38 -0.04 -14.96
N TYR A 252 -11.67 -0.12 -14.78
CA TYR A 252 -12.43 -1.37 -14.90
C TYR A 252 -12.94 -1.58 -16.32
N LEU A 253 -11.98 -1.59 -17.24
CA LEU A 253 -12.17 -1.69 -18.67
C LEU A 253 -11.34 -2.83 -19.26
N ASP A 254 -11.74 -3.30 -20.40
CA ASP A 254 -11.01 -4.29 -21.19
C ASP A 254 -10.76 -3.78 -22.64
N GLY A 255 -10.05 -4.57 -23.42
CA GLY A 255 -9.80 -4.33 -24.83
C GLY A 255 -9.21 -2.96 -25.13
N LYS A 256 -9.60 -2.39 -26.26
CA LYS A 256 -9.04 -1.13 -26.77
C LYS A 256 -9.29 0.07 -25.85
N GLU A 257 -10.45 0.13 -25.19
CA GLU A 257 -10.77 1.23 -24.26
C GLU A 257 -9.86 1.19 -23.03
N GLY A 258 -9.62 0.02 -22.47
CA GLY A 258 -8.68 -0.16 -21.37
C GLY A 258 -7.25 0.23 -21.73
N GLU A 259 -6.77 -0.15 -22.92
CA GLU A 259 -5.44 0.25 -23.40
C GLU A 259 -5.34 1.77 -23.61
N ASN A 260 -6.37 2.40 -24.16
CA ASN A 260 -6.42 3.85 -24.33
C ASN A 260 -6.39 4.58 -22.99
N ALA A 261 -7.17 4.13 -22.00
CA ALA A 261 -7.19 4.72 -20.67
C ALA A 261 -5.81 4.59 -19.97
N LYS A 262 -5.19 3.40 -20.03
CA LYS A 262 -3.82 3.21 -19.53
C LYS A 262 -2.80 4.10 -20.21
N SER A 263 -2.87 4.21 -21.55
CA SER A 263 -1.96 5.05 -22.32
C SER A 263 -2.09 6.52 -21.92
N ARG A 264 -3.32 7.00 -21.75
CA ARG A 264 -3.60 8.36 -21.29
C ARG A 264 -3.05 8.64 -19.89
N ALA A 265 -3.25 7.73 -18.95
CA ALA A 265 -2.70 7.85 -17.59
C ALA A 265 -1.16 7.85 -17.61
N ARG A 266 -0.54 6.95 -18.38
CA ARG A 266 0.92 6.88 -18.52
C ARG A 266 1.52 8.15 -19.14
N ALA A 267 0.83 8.80 -20.08
CA ALA A 267 1.25 10.08 -20.64
C ALA A 267 1.34 11.19 -19.57
N LYS A 268 0.57 11.08 -18.48
CA LYS A 268 0.68 11.93 -17.27
C LYS A 268 1.78 11.46 -16.30
N GLY A 269 2.45 10.36 -16.61
CA GLY A 269 3.43 9.71 -15.75
C GLY A 269 2.81 8.99 -14.55
N PHE A 270 1.56 8.53 -14.66
CA PHE A 270 0.89 7.69 -13.68
C PHE A 270 1.10 6.21 -13.99
N VAL A 271 1.12 5.37 -12.97
CA VAL A 271 1.25 3.91 -13.12
C VAL A 271 -0.13 3.31 -13.32
N ALA A 272 -0.47 2.89 -14.52
CA ALA A 272 -1.83 2.49 -14.85
C ALA A 272 -1.98 0.99 -15.11
N THR A 273 -3.09 0.44 -14.62
CA THR A 273 -3.55 -0.92 -14.87
C THR A 273 -5.02 -0.96 -15.23
N THR A 274 -5.47 -2.09 -15.75
CA THR A 274 -6.90 -2.44 -15.84
C THR A 274 -7.19 -3.66 -15.00
N ALA A 275 -8.40 -3.76 -14.47
CA ALA A 275 -8.87 -4.88 -13.71
C ALA A 275 -10.34 -5.17 -14.04
N ARG A 276 -10.84 -6.34 -13.62
CA ARG A 276 -12.29 -6.57 -13.57
C ARG A 276 -12.82 -5.91 -12.30
N ARG A 277 -14.03 -5.35 -12.35
CA ARG A 277 -14.62 -4.70 -11.17
C ARG A 277 -14.82 -5.65 -9.97
N ALA A 278 -14.98 -6.94 -10.25
CA ALA A 278 -15.03 -7.96 -9.20
C ALA A 278 -13.69 -8.16 -8.47
N LEU A 279 -12.57 -7.68 -9.03
CA LEU A 279 -11.20 -7.80 -8.46
C LEU A 279 -10.81 -9.27 -8.16
N ASP A 280 -11.22 -10.19 -9.06
CA ASP A 280 -11.01 -11.64 -8.98
C ASP A 280 -10.03 -12.20 -10.04
#